data_b75cff169a5b0017affb5611079662b7
#
_entry.id   b75cff169a5b0017affb5611079662b7
#
_cell.length_a   1.000
_cell.length_b   1.000
_cell.length_c   1.000
_cell.angle_alpha   90.00
_cell.angle_beta   90.00
_cell.angle_gamma   90.00
#
_symmetry.space_group_name_H-M   'P 1'
#
loop_
_entity.id
_entity.type
_entity.pdbx_description
1 polymer ?
#
loop_
_entity_poly.entity_id
_entity_poly.type
_entity_poly.pdbx_seq_one_letter_code
_entity_poly.pdbx_strand_id
1 'polypeptide(L)'
;MSAHGPMPRSAWIFPALAVLLFAGATGLGFTFTPSAAGLVFAAVLLAILFGTVFAAVHHAEVIAERIGEPFGTLLLTLSVTVIEVALIATIMLGDKPVPTLARDTVFAVVMIVCNGLVGVCILAGGLRYREQDVQVSGSSLYLSVLIVMATITLILPNYTLTAPGPIYSTGQLGFVSVITVLLYGVFLYTQTVLHRGYFVGKADNGGDGGARLSNRMLTLSTVLLLVALLGVVLLAKKFSLVVDFATARIGAPPAFAGVLVALLILLPESVAAVGAARKNDLQKSINLALGSSLATIGLTIPAVAVAAYALDKQLVLGLDAQSMVLLGLTFVLSMLTFGTGRTNILFGLVHVVVFAVFVFLVFVP
;
A
#
# COMPACT_ATOMS: atom_id res chain seq x y z
N MET A 1 10.47 1.08 -32.94
CA MET A 1 9.03 0.83 -32.75
C MET A 1 8.81 0.79 -31.25
N SER A 2 7.92 1.61 -30.70
CA SER A 2 7.71 1.78 -29.27
C SER A 2 7.33 0.45 -28.60
N ALA A 3 8.09 0.00 -27.62
CA ALA A 3 7.82 -1.23 -26.86
C ALA A 3 6.52 -1.15 -26.02
N HIS A 4 5.92 0.03 -25.89
CA HIS A 4 4.63 0.22 -25.26
C HIS A 4 3.54 0.28 -26.31
N GLY A 5 2.56 -0.61 -26.18
CA GLY A 5 1.31 -0.52 -26.93
C GLY A 5 0.61 0.82 -26.69
N PRO A 6 -0.46 1.12 -27.46
CA PRO A 6 -1.23 2.34 -27.24
C PRO A 6 -1.72 2.38 -25.79
N MET A 7 -1.67 3.58 -25.15
CA MET A 7 -2.14 3.82 -23.79
C MET A 7 -3.53 3.20 -23.59
N PRO A 8 -3.72 2.36 -22.57
CA PRO A 8 -5.00 1.70 -22.32
C PRO A 8 -6.09 2.74 -22.11
N ARG A 9 -7.24 2.56 -22.73
CA ARG A 9 -8.36 3.50 -22.61
C ARG A 9 -8.77 3.77 -21.16
N SER A 10 -8.67 2.77 -20.30
CA SER A 10 -8.93 2.89 -18.86
C SER A 10 -8.06 3.94 -18.19
N ALA A 11 -6.81 4.13 -18.62
CA ALA A 11 -5.88 5.05 -17.99
C ALA A 11 -6.30 6.53 -18.06
N TRP A 12 -7.08 6.94 -19.06
CA TRP A 12 -7.59 8.32 -19.15
C TRP A 12 -9.09 8.42 -18.85
N ILE A 13 -9.87 7.34 -19.04
CA ILE A 13 -11.33 7.35 -18.77
C ILE A 13 -11.60 7.47 -17.27
N PHE A 14 -10.94 6.67 -16.44
CA PHE A 14 -11.21 6.66 -14.99
C PHE A 14 -10.86 7.97 -14.29
N PRO A 15 -9.71 8.63 -14.53
CA PRO A 15 -9.45 9.95 -13.96
C PRO A 15 -10.50 10.99 -14.36
N ALA A 16 -10.96 10.98 -15.62
CA ALA A 16 -12.03 11.87 -16.08
C ALA A 16 -13.37 11.56 -15.38
N LEU A 17 -13.73 10.27 -15.27
CA LEU A 17 -14.95 9.84 -14.57
C LEU A 17 -14.91 10.20 -13.08
N ALA A 18 -13.75 10.15 -12.43
CA ALA A 18 -13.61 10.53 -11.02
C ALA A 18 -13.95 12.02 -10.80
N VAL A 19 -13.42 12.90 -11.64
CA VAL A 19 -13.73 14.34 -11.58
C VAL A 19 -15.19 14.60 -11.91
N LEU A 20 -15.74 13.95 -12.95
CA LEU A 20 -17.16 14.09 -13.35
C LEU A 20 -18.11 13.56 -12.25
N LEU A 21 -17.80 12.41 -11.64
CA LEU A 21 -18.61 11.87 -10.54
C LEU A 21 -18.61 12.82 -9.34
N PHE A 22 -17.44 13.37 -8.99
CA PHE A 22 -17.34 14.34 -7.91
C PHE A 22 -18.17 15.61 -8.21
N ALA A 23 -17.97 16.19 -9.39
CA ALA A 23 -18.69 17.41 -9.80
C ALA A 23 -20.21 17.18 -9.86
N GLY A 24 -20.65 16.06 -10.44
CA GLY A 24 -22.06 15.69 -10.51
C GLY A 24 -22.67 15.44 -9.13
N ALA A 25 -22.02 14.66 -8.29
CA ALA A 25 -22.52 14.37 -6.94
C ALA A 25 -22.57 15.63 -6.07
N THR A 26 -21.60 16.53 -6.21
CA THR A 26 -21.57 17.79 -5.45
C THR A 26 -22.59 18.80 -5.98
N GLY A 27 -22.68 18.95 -7.31
CA GLY A 27 -23.62 19.87 -7.96
C GLY A 27 -25.09 19.50 -7.74
N LEU A 28 -25.40 18.19 -7.65
CA LEU A 28 -26.74 17.69 -7.33
C LEU A 28 -27.02 17.60 -5.82
N GLY A 29 -26.06 17.98 -4.96
CA GLY A 29 -26.18 17.84 -3.51
C GLY A 29 -26.34 16.39 -3.04
N PHE A 30 -25.86 15.41 -3.85
CA PHE A 30 -26.02 14.00 -3.54
C PHE A 30 -25.16 13.60 -2.35
N THR A 31 -25.80 13.13 -1.29
CA THR A 31 -25.17 12.51 -0.13
C THR A 31 -25.50 11.02 -0.14
N PHE A 32 -24.56 10.21 0.33
CA PHE A 32 -24.83 8.78 0.46
C PHE A 32 -25.93 8.52 1.47
N THR A 33 -26.96 7.76 1.06
CA THR A 33 -28.05 7.27 1.91
C THR A 33 -28.17 5.77 1.77
N PRO A 34 -28.59 5.01 2.81
CA PRO A 34 -28.75 3.56 2.75
C PRO A 34 -30.01 3.14 1.98
N SER A 35 -30.12 3.57 0.74
CA SER A 35 -31.20 3.27 -0.20
C SER A 35 -30.66 2.50 -1.40
N ALA A 36 -31.54 1.92 -2.22
CA ALA A 36 -31.13 1.24 -3.46
C ALA A 36 -30.29 2.16 -4.36
N ALA A 37 -30.69 3.44 -4.49
CA ALA A 37 -29.92 4.44 -5.24
C ALA A 37 -28.54 4.71 -4.60
N GLY A 38 -28.47 4.79 -3.27
CA GLY A 38 -27.19 4.93 -2.55
C GLY A 38 -26.26 3.73 -2.71
N LEU A 39 -26.79 2.52 -2.71
CA LEU A 39 -25.98 1.30 -2.96
C LEU A 39 -25.45 1.25 -4.40
N VAL A 40 -26.24 1.65 -5.39
CA VAL A 40 -25.78 1.80 -6.78
C VAL A 40 -24.70 2.87 -6.87
N PHE A 41 -24.89 4.01 -6.22
CA PHE A 41 -23.87 5.05 -6.15
C PHE A 41 -22.56 4.52 -5.51
N ALA A 42 -22.64 3.78 -4.41
CA ALA A 42 -21.49 3.19 -3.75
C ALA A 42 -20.74 2.23 -4.68
N ALA A 43 -21.46 1.38 -5.41
CA ALA A 43 -20.84 0.46 -6.38
C ALA A 43 -20.14 1.23 -7.52
N VAL A 44 -20.76 2.26 -8.07
CA VAL A 44 -20.18 3.13 -9.11
C VAL A 44 -18.98 3.89 -8.57
N LEU A 45 -19.08 4.45 -7.37
CA LEU A 45 -17.99 5.15 -6.69
C LEU A 45 -16.79 4.24 -6.52
N LEU A 46 -16.98 3.03 -5.99
CA LEU A 46 -15.91 2.05 -5.80
C LEU A 46 -15.27 1.66 -7.13
N ALA A 47 -16.07 1.36 -8.16
CA ALA A 47 -15.55 0.99 -9.48
C ALA A 47 -14.70 2.12 -10.10
N ILE A 48 -15.17 3.38 -9.99
CA ILE A 48 -14.43 4.54 -10.49
C ILE A 48 -13.19 4.81 -9.64
N LEU A 49 -13.28 4.70 -8.33
CA LEU A 49 -12.15 4.90 -7.41
C LEU A 49 -11.05 3.87 -7.68
N PHE A 50 -11.38 2.58 -7.75
CA PHE A 50 -10.44 1.51 -8.11
C PHE A 50 -9.80 1.78 -9.47
N GLY A 51 -10.60 2.05 -10.50
CA GLY A 51 -10.09 2.34 -11.83
C GLY A 51 -9.17 3.57 -11.85
N THR A 52 -9.45 4.59 -11.03
CA THR A 52 -8.62 5.80 -10.92
C THR A 52 -7.30 5.51 -10.21
N VAL A 53 -7.29 4.67 -9.17
CA VAL A 53 -6.05 4.21 -8.51
C VAL A 53 -5.18 3.42 -9.49
N PHE A 54 -5.74 2.49 -10.26
CA PHE A 54 -5.00 1.77 -11.30
C PHE A 54 -4.45 2.71 -12.39
N ALA A 55 -5.23 3.73 -12.77
CA ALA A 55 -4.78 4.73 -13.74
C ALA A 55 -3.63 5.59 -13.18
N ALA A 56 -3.69 5.98 -11.90
CA ALA A 56 -2.63 6.73 -11.24
C ALA A 56 -1.32 5.93 -11.22
N VAL A 57 -1.38 4.66 -10.80
CA VAL A 57 -0.20 3.77 -10.79
C VAL A 57 0.36 3.60 -12.20
N HIS A 58 -0.48 3.32 -13.20
CA HIS A 58 -0.04 3.20 -14.59
C HIS A 58 0.69 4.46 -15.09
N HIS A 59 0.15 5.65 -14.83
CA HIS A 59 0.81 6.89 -15.26
C HIS A 59 2.10 7.16 -14.48
N ALA A 60 2.15 6.82 -13.19
CA ALA A 60 3.35 6.90 -12.39
C ALA A 60 4.44 5.95 -12.91
N GLU A 61 4.10 4.71 -13.30
CA GLU A 61 5.01 3.75 -13.95
C GLU A 61 5.58 4.29 -15.28
N VAL A 62 4.71 4.82 -16.15
CA VAL A 62 5.14 5.42 -17.42
C VAL A 62 6.13 6.57 -17.23
N ILE A 63 5.91 7.40 -16.22
CA ILE A 63 6.82 8.50 -15.89
C ILE A 63 8.10 7.95 -15.26
N ALA A 64 8.00 6.98 -14.36
CA ALA A 64 9.11 6.33 -13.67
C ALA A 64 10.11 5.70 -14.66
N GLU A 65 9.62 4.99 -15.68
CA GLU A 65 10.46 4.43 -16.74
C GLU A 65 11.26 5.50 -17.51
N ARG A 66 10.70 6.69 -17.69
CA ARG A 66 11.38 7.79 -18.38
C ARG A 66 12.43 8.46 -17.51
N ILE A 67 12.15 8.62 -16.22
CA ILE A 67 13.06 9.27 -15.28
C ILE A 67 14.21 8.33 -14.92
N GLY A 68 13.91 7.02 -14.82
CA GLY A 68 14.87 5.99 -14.40
C GLY A 68 15.10 5.95 -12.91
N GLU A 69 15.90 4.97 -12.47
CA GLU A 69 16.19 4.76 -11.05
C GLU A 69 17.27 5.72 -10.52
N PRO A 70 17.20 6.14 -9.27
CA PRO A 70 16.23 5.79 -8.21
C PRO A 70 14.95 6.64 -8.22
N PHE A 71 14.89 7.69 -9.03
CA PHE A 71 13.81 8.67 -9.00
C PHE A 71 12.48 8.13 -9.52
N GLY A 72 12.54 7.12 -10.42
CA GLY A 72 11.34 6.44 -10.93
C GLY A 72 10.59 5.73 -9.83
N THR A 73 11.27 4.89 -9.05
CA THR A 73 10.69 4.20 -7.90
C THR A 73 10.19 5.20 -6.85
N LEU A 74 10.94 6.27 -6.59
CA LEU A 74 10.50 7.31 -5.65
C LEU A 74 9.20 7.99 -6.11
N LEU A 75 9.07 8.33 -7.39
CA LEU A 75 7.85 8.94 -7.93
C LEU A 75 6.64 8.01 -7.79
N LEU A 76 6.81 6.73 -8.16
CA LEU A 76 5.74 5.73 -8.03
C LEU A 76 5.28 5.62 -6.58
N THR A 77 6.22 5.48 -5.66
CA THR A 77 5.94 5.37 -4.24
C THR A 77 5.25 6.63 -3.69
N LEU A 78 5.73 7.82 -4.03
CA LEU A 78 5.10 9.07 -3.60
C LEU A 78 3.67 9.20 -4.13
N SER A 79 3.41 8.75 -5.36
CA SER A 79 2.06 8.78 -5.94
C SER A 79 1.09 7.91 -5.14
N VAL A 80 1.50 6.70 -4.77
CA VAL A 80 0.71 5.78 -3.92
C VAL A 80 0.55 6.36 -2.51
N THR A 81 1.61 6.92 -1.93
CA THR A 81 1.57 7.57 -0.61
C THR A 81 0.58 8.73 -0.56
N VAL A 82 0.50 9.55 -1.62
CA VAL A 82 -0.48 10.65 -1.69
C VAL A 82 -1.91 10.10 -1.64
N ILE A 83 -2.19 9.02 -2.36
CA ILE A 83 -3.50 8.34 -2.34
C ILE A 83 -3.81 7.85 -0.92
N GLU A 84 -2.86 7.16 -0.29
CA GLU A 84 -3.01 6.58 1.04
C GLU A 84 -3.26 7.64 2.10
N VAL A 85 -2.41 8.66 2.15
CA VAL A 85 -2.54 9.77 3.10
C VAL A 85 -3.85 10.54 2.92
N ALA A 86 -4.28 10.76 1.66
CA ALA A 86 -5.55 11.43 1.38
C ALA A 86 -6.76 10.64 1.92
N LEU A 87 -6.77 9.32 1.76
CA LEU A 87 -7.82 8.45 2.27
C LEU A 87 -7.82 8.43 3.81
N ILE A 88 -6.65 8.20 4.42
CA ILE A 88 -6.50 8.17 5.89
C ILE A 88 -6.90 9.53 6.49
N ALA A 89 -6.35 10.63 6.00
CA ALA A 89 -6.63 11.96 6.52
C ALA A 89 -8.11 12.32 6.38
N THR A 90 -8.76 11.96 5.26
CA THR A 90 -10.18 12.24 5.05
C THR A 90 -11.07 11.49 6.03
N ILE A 91 -10.76 10.21 6.32
CA ILE A 91 -11.51 9.42 7.31
C ILE A 91 -11.24 9.95 8.73
N MET A 92 -9.99 10.30 9.06
CA MET A 92 -9.64 10.89 10.35
C MET A 92 -10.32 12.24 10.60
N LEU A 93 -10.64 12.98 9.55
CA LEU A 93 -11.37 14.25 9.61
C LEU A 93 -12.89 14.10 9.52
N GLY A 94 -13.39 12.87 9.37
CA GLY A 94 -14.82 12.58 9.33
C GLY A 94 -15.55 12.93 10.63
N ASP A 95 -16.88 12.82 10.62
CA ASP A 95 -17.75 13.13 11.77
C ASP A 95 -17.49 12.21 12.97
N LYS A 96 -16.92 11.01 12.73
CA LYS A 96 -16.48 10.05 13.74
C LYS A 96 -14.98 9.83 13.59
N PRO A 97 -14.14 10.66 14.24
CA PRO A 97 -12.70 10.52 14.11
C PRO A 97 -12.22 9.17 14.66
N VAL A 98 -11.38 8.47 13.90
CA VAL A 98 -10.75 7.21 14.27
C VAL A 98 -9.25 7.47 14.45
N PRO A 99 -8.78 7.78 15.68
CA PRO A 99 -7.37 8.14 15.92
C PRO A 99 -6.40 6.99 15.68
N THR A 100 -6.90 5.75 15.62
CA THR A 100 -6.13 4.53 15.34
C THR A 100 -6.03 4.19 13.86
N LEU A 101 -6.75 4.90 12.98
CA LEU A 101 -6.90 4.52 11.56
C LEU A 101 -5.55 4.36 10.85
N ALA A 102 -4.61 5.28 11.07
CA ALA A 102 -3.28 5.19 10.45
C ALA A 102 -2.55 3.92 10.91
N ARG A 103 -2.55 3.63 12.20
CA ARG A 103 -2.01 2.40 12.77
C ARG A 103 -2.67 1.16 12.15
N ASP A 104 -3.99 1.15 12.14
CA ASP A 104 -4.78 0.00 11.68
C ASP A 104 -4.57 -0.24 10.18
N THR A 105 -4.46 0.84 9.38
CA THR A 105 -4.15 0.75 7.95
C THR A 105 -2.74 0.22 7.72
N VAL A 106 -1.74 0.77 8.39
CA VAL A 106 -0.34 0.35 8.23
C VAL A 106 -0.14 -1.10 8.68
N PHE A 107 -0.73 -1.48 9.81
CA PHE A 107 -0.71 -2.87 10.27
C PHE A 107 -1.41 -3.80 9.26
N ALA A 108 -2.58 -3.41 8.76
CA ALA A 108 -3.28 -4.16 7.72
C ALA A 108 -2.44 -4.31 6.45
N VAL A 109 -1.73 -3.25 5.99
CA VAL A 109 -0.80 -3.34 4.86
C VAL A 109 0.26 -4.40 5.11
N VAL A 110 0.92 -4.40 6.27
CA VAL A 110 1.94 -5.41 6.61
C VAL A 110 1.34 -6.82 6.60
N MET A 111 0.17 -7.02 7.20
CA MET A 111 -0.49 -8.33 7.26
C MET A 111 -0.96 -8.82 5.89
N ILE A 112 -1.57 -7.94 5.09
CA ILE A 112 -2.02 -8.26 3.74
C ILE A 112 -0.81 -8.60 2.86
N VAL A 113 0.25 -7.80 2.91
CA VAL A 113 1.43 -7.97 2.07
C VAL A 113 2.24 -9.20 2.48
N CYS A 114 2.68 -9.27 3.74
CA CYS A 114 3.60 -10.33 4.19
C CYS A 114 2.92 -11.70 4.29
N ASN A 115 1.61 -11.75 4.51
CA ASN A 115 0.90 -13.01 4.65
C ASN A 115 -0.09 -13.26 3.49
N GLY A 116 -1.01 -12.34 3.23
CA GLY A 116 -2.01 -12.50 2.18
C GLY A 116 -1.38 -12.59 0.79
N LEU A 117 -0.72 -11.52 0.37
CA LEU A 117 -0.16 -11.41 -0.99
C LEU A 117 1.03 -12.35 -1.21
N VAL A 118 2.00 -12.37 -0.30
CA VAL A 118 3.15 -13.29 -0.38
C VAL A 118 2.66 -14.73 -0.39
N GLY A 119 1.73 -15.10 0.50
CA GLY A 119 1.15 -16.44 0.53
C GLY A 119 0.48 -16.83 -0.79
N VAL A 120 -0.35 -15.94 -1.35
CA VAL A 120 -1.03 -16.16 -2.65
C VAL A 120 0.00 -16.24 -3.80
N CYS A 121 1.04 -15.41 -3.81
CA CYS A 121 2.10 -15.47 -4.82
C CYS A 121 2.85 -16.80 -4.79
N ILE A 122 3.25 -17.25 -3.58
CA ILE A 122 3.93 -18.55 -3.41
C ILE A 122 3.00 -19.71 -3.83
N LEU A 123 1.70 -19.66 -3.48
CA LEU A 123 0.74 -20.67 -3.92
C LEU A 123 0.55 -20.66 -5.43
N ALA A 124 0.33 -19.47 -6.03
CA ALA A 124 0.10 -19.34 -7.47
C ALA A 124 1.28 -19.84 -8.31
N GLY A 125 2.50 -19.61 -7.84
CA GLY A 125 3.72 -20.13 -8.47
C GLY A 125 3.99 -21.59 -8.13
N GLY A 126 3.85 -21.97 -6.86
CA GLY A 126 4.12 -23.32 -6.36
C GLY A 126 3.19 -24.40 -6.96
N LEU A 127 1.92 -24.07 -7.19
CA LEU A 127 0.99 -24.97 -7.89
C LEU A 127 1.42 -25.28 -9.32
N ARG A 128 2.18 -24.39 -9.97
CA ARG A 128 2.62 -24.55 -11.35
C ARG A 128 4.04 -25.09 -11.44
N TYR A 129 4.94 -24.61 -10.59
CA TYR A 129 6.39 -24.89 -10.68
C TYR A 129 6.90 -25.75 -9.53
N ARG A 130 6.09 -26.08 -8.54
CA ARG A 130 6.36 -26.83 -7.29
C ARG A 130 7.25 -26.03 -6.33
N GLU A 131 8.42 -25.59 -6.76
CA GLU A 131 9.35 -24.75 -6.01
C GLU A 131 9.68 -23.49 -6.82
N GLN A 132 9.93 -22.39 -6.14
CA GLN A 132 10.39 -21.14 -6.74
C GLN A 132 11.57 -20.58 -5.96
N ASP A 133 12.57 -20.06 -6.69
CA ASP A 133 13.77 -19.45 -6.11
C ASP A 133 13.46 -18.02 -5.62
N VAL A 134 14.12 -17.64 -4.52
CA VAL A 134 14.09 -16.29 -3.94
C VAL A 134 15.50 -15.84 -3.64
N GLN A 135 15.84 -14.59 -3.90
CA GLN A 135 17.12 -13.99 -3.54
C GLN A 135 17.15 -13.68 -2.04
N VAL A 136 17.88 -14.50 -1.27
CA VAL A 136 17.99 -14.36 0.18
C VAL A 136 18.49 -12.98 0.57
N SER A 137 19.52 -12.47 -0.11
CA SER A 137 20.13 -11.17 0.20
C SER A 137 19.13 -10.02 0.09
N GLY A 138 18.35 -9.96 -1.01
CA GLY A 138 17.33 -8.93 -1.22
C GLY A 138 16.21 -9.01 -0.20
N SER A 139 15.66 -10.21 0.01
CA SER A 139 14.57 -10.45 0.95
C SER A 139 14.99 -10.15 2.40
N SER A 140 16.21 -10.49 2.79
CA SER A 140 16.76 -10.19 4.13
C SER A 140 16.89 -8.68 4.36
N LEU A 141 17.33 -7.92 3.35
CA LEU A 141 17.38 -6.45 3.46
C LEU A 141 15.99 -5.85 3.63
N TYR A 142 15.01 -6.27 2.83
CA TYR A 142 13.62 -5.85 3.01
C TYR A 142 13.12 -6.11 4.43
N LEU A 143 13.27 -7.36 4.91
CA LEU A 143 12.78 -7.74 6.24
C LEU A 143 13.51 -7.01 7.36
N SER A 144 14.83 -6.82 7.26
CA SER A 144 15.60 -6.08 8.27
C SER A 144 15.09 -4.66 8.45
N VAL A 145 14.87 -3.95 7.35
CA VAL A 145 14.35 -2.58 7.39
C VAL A 145 12.89 -2.57 7.85
N LEU A 146 12.06 -3.50 7.35
CA LEU A 146 10.65 -3.59 7.72
C LEU A 146 10.46 -3.88 9.21
N ILE A 147 11.22 -4.82 9.78
CA ILE A 147 11.18 -5.17 11.20
C ILE A 147 11.51 -3.96 12.07
N VAL A 148 12.60 -3.26 11.75
CA VAL A 148 13.02 -2.07 12.50
C VAL A 148 11.94 -0.99 12.40
N MET A 149 11.51 -0.65 11.18
CA MET A 149 10.52 0.42 10.97
C MET A 149 9.18 0.09 11.63
N ALA A 150 8.66 -1.13 11.47
CA ALA A 150 7.42 -1.55 12.10
C ALA A 150 7.52 -1.57 13.64
N THR A 151 8.66 -2.01 14.18
CA THR A 151 8.87 -2.03 15.63
C THR A 151 8.86 -0.62 16.21
N ILE A 152 9.62 0.31 15.63
CA ILE A 152 9.69 1.68 16.16
C ILE A 152 8.40 2.47 15.92
N THR A 153 7.60 2.13 14.90
CA THR A 153 6.36 2.87 14.61
C THR A 153 5.13 2.27 15.28
N LEU A 154 5.04 0.95 15.40
CA LEU A 154 3.81 0.25 15.81
C LEU A 154 3.92 -0.43 17.18
N ILE A 155 5.12 -0.76 17.66
CA ILE A 155 5.29 -1.46 18.96
C ILE A 155 5.81 -0.49 20.02
N LEU A 156 6.88 0.25 19.72
CA LEU A 156 7.56 1.12 20.68
C LEU A 156 6.67 2.22 21.30
N PRO A 157 5.63 2.78 20.63
CA PRO A 157 4.75 3.76 21.26
C PRO A 157 4.08 3.26 22.55
N ASN A 158 3.87 1.95 22.69
CA ASN A 158 3.27 1.37 23.91
C ASN A 158 4.19 1.41 25.14
N TYR A 159 5.49 1.60 24.93
CA TYR A 159 6.53 1.47 25.97
C TYR A 159 7.25 2.78 26.26
N THR A 160 6.82 3.90 25.65
CA THR A 160 7.36 5.23 25.96
C THR A 160 6.66 5.85 27.15
N LEU A 161 7.40 6.61 27.96
CA LEU A 161 6.90 7.18 29.23
C LEU A 161 6.55 8.66 29.15
N THR A 162 6.89 9.34 28.04
CA THR A 162 6.73 10.80 27.90
C THR A 162 5.27 11.22 27.69
N ALA A 163 4.47 10.35 27.05
CA ALA A 163 3.05 10.54 26.86
C ALA A 163 2.28 9.31 27.34
N PRO A 164 1.13 9.48 28.03
CA PRO A 164 0.35 8.33 28.51
C PRO A 164 -0.39 7.65 27.36
N GLY A 165 -0.34 6.32 27.31
CA GLY A 165 -1.02 5.50 26.33
C GLY A 165 -0.14 5.11 25.12
N PRO A 166 -0.72 4.49 24.09
CA PRO A 166 0.01 3.96 22.93
C PRO A 166 0.32 5.06 21.89
N ILE A 167 0.88 6.18 22.35
CA ILE A 167 1.15 7.37 21.58
C ILE A 167 2.58 7.86 21.82
N TYR A 168 3.11 8.56 20.82
CA TYR A 168 4.34 9.33 20.97
C TYR A 168 4.06 10.77 21.37
N SER A 169 4.95 11.37 22.17
CA SER A 169 5.00 12.82 22.30
C SER A 169 5.38 13.47 20.96
N THR A 170 5.09 14.76 20.78
CA THR A 170 5.39 15.48 19.53
C THR A 170 6.86 15.36 19.14
N GLY A 171 7.78 15.46 20.10
CA GLY A 171 9.22 15.33 19.85
C GLY A 171 9.61 13.90 19.43
N GLN A 172 9.06 12.88 20.08
CA GLN A 172 9.28 11.48 19.71
C GLN A 172 8.71 11.16 18.33
N LEU A 173 7.49 11.63 18.04
CA LEU A 173 6.84 11.44 16.74
C LEU A 173 7.64 12.10 15.61
N GLY A 174 8.14 13.33 15.83
CA GLY A 174 9.03 14.02 14.90
C GLY A 174 10.32 13.26 14.64
N PHE A 175 10.99 12.78 15.71
CA PHE A 175 12.20 11.97 15.58
C PHE A 175 11.96 10.67 14.81
N VAL A 176 10.94 9.91 15.18
CA VAL A 176 10.58 8.65 14.52
C VAL A 176 10.25 8.90 13.04
N SER A 177 9.51 9.97 12.73
CA SER A 177 9.19 10.34 11.34
C SER A 177 10.45 10.62 10.52
N VAL A 178 11.41 11.36 11.05
CA VAL A 178 12.68 11.64 10.36
C VAL A 178 13.47 10.35 10.15
N ILE A 179 13.61 9.52 11.18
CA ILE A 179 14.38 8.26 11.11
C ILE A 179 13.76 7.28 10.09
N THR A 180 12.42 7.15 10.05
CA THR A 180 11.76 6.25 9.08
C THR A 180 11.94 6.73 7.65
N VAL A 181 11.82 8.04 7.38
CA VAL A 181 12.09 8.62 6.05
C VAL A 181 13.55 8.40 5.64
N LEU A 182 14.50 8.64 6.54
CA LEU A 182 15.93 8.44 6.26
C LEU A 182 16.23 6.96 5.98
N LEU A 183 15.72 6.06 6.81
CA LEU A 183 15.94 4.61 6.65
C LEU A 183 15.31 4.10 5.33
N TYR A 184 14.12 4.57 4.99
CA TYR A 184 13.50 4.27 3.70
C TYR A 184 14.33 4.83 2.52
N GLY A 185 14.81 6.06 2.62
CA GLY A 185 15.67 6.68 1.58
C GLY A 185 16.98 5.91 1.37
N VAL A 186 17.66 5.50 2.45
CA VAL A 186 18.85 4.66 2.39
C VAL A 186 18.54 3.30 1.78
N PHE A 187 17.43 2.68 2.18
CA PHE A 187 16.97 1.41 1.59
C PHE A 187 16.71 1.57 0.08
N LEU A 188 15.98 2.60 -0.33
CA LEU A 188 15.67 2.88 -1.74
C LEU A 188 16.96 3.06 -2.56
N TYR A 189 17.93 3.82 -2.05
CA TYR A 189 19.23 3.98 -2.70
C TYR A 189 19.99 2.66 -2.79
N THR A 190 19.96 1.85 -1.74
CA THR A 190 20.59 0.51 -1.72
C THR A 190 19.94 -0.42 -2.75
N GLN A 191 18.63 -0.42 -2.83
CA GLN A 191 17.85 -1.26 -3.75
C GLN A 191 18.07 -0.88 -5.22
N THR A 192 18.11 0.42 -5.52
CA THR A 192 18.07 0.90 -6.91
C THR A 192 19.45 1.19 -7.49
N VAL A 193 20.44 1.51 -6.64
CA VAL A 193 21.78 1.93 -7.08
C VAL A 193 22.86 1.00 -6.56
N LEU A 194 23.00 0.86 -5.22
CA LEU A 194 24.17 0.25 -4.62
C LEU A 194 24.20 -1.28 -4.78
N HIS A 195 23.09 -1.94 -4.53
CA HIS A 195 22.94 -3.40 -4.57
C HIS A 195 21.77 -3.85 -5.45
N ARG A 196 21.56 -3.19 -6.57
CA ARG A 196 20.48 -3.52 -7.52
C ARG A 196 20.40 -5.01 -7.87
N GLY A 197 21.56 -5.69 -8.00
CA GLY A 197 21.62 -7.12 -8.31
C GLY A 197 20.96 -8.05 -7.27
N TYR A 198 20.75 -7.60 -6.02
CA TYR A 198 20.06 -8.40 -5.01
C TYR A 198 18.53 -8.44 -5.21
N PHE A 199 17.99 -7.51 -6.01
CA PHE A 199 16.58 -7.30 -6.22
C PHE A 199 16.11 -7.66 -7.64
N VAL A 200 17.05 -7.94 -8.55
CA VAL A 200 16.74 -8.32 -9.94
C VAL A 200 16.58 -9.84 -10.03
N GLY A 201 15.45 -10.29 -10.58
CA GLY A 201 15.20 -11.71 -10.85
C GLY A 201 16.07 -12.24 -12.00
N LYS A 202 16.25 -13.57 -12.08
CA LYS A 202 17.04 -14.24 -13.13
C LYS A 202 16.55 -13.94 -14.56
N ALA A 203 15.30 -13.51 -14.71
CA ALA A 203 14.68 -13.23 -16.01
C ALA A 203 14.99 -11.83 -16.57
N ASP A 204 15.54 -10.92 -15.76
CA ASP A 204 15.68 -9.49 -16.12
C ASP A 204 17.08 -9.12 -16.61
N ASN A 205 17.87 -10.09 -17.09
CA ASN A 205 19.23 -9.88 -17.61
C ASN A 205 19.30 -9.25 -19.02
N GLY A 206 18.24 -8.60 -19.45
CA GLY A 206 18.21 -8.03 -20.80
C GLY A 206 17.32 -6.81 -20.91
N GLY A 207 17.90 -5.62 -20.77
CA GLY A 207 17.24 -4.45 -21.31
C GLY A 207 17.47 -3.11 -20.63
N ASP A 208 18.68 -2.61 -20.65
CA ASP A 208 19.00 -1.18 -20.47
C ASP A 208 18.65 -0.35 -21.73
N GLY A 209 17.67 -0.79 -22.47
CA GLY A 209 17.17 -0.19 -23.69
C GLY A 209 15.72 0.29 -23.58
N GLY A 210 15.38 1.05 -22.55
CA GLY A 210 14.07 1.69 -22.46
C GLY A 210 13.81 2.53 -23.72
N ALA A 211 12.83 2.11 -24.53
CA ALA A 211 12.39 2.92 -25.67
C ALA A 211 12.09 4.34 -25.17
N ARG A 212 12.77 5.33 -25.72
CA ARG A 212 12.58 6.73 -25.32
C ARG A 212 11.12 7.13 -25.55
N LEU A 213 10.34 7.14 -24.45
CA LEU A 213 8.97 7.64 -24.48
C LEU A 213 8.95 9.05 -25.07
N SER A 214 7.98 9.31 -25.94
CA SER A 214 7.77 10.62 -26.55
C SER A 214 7.48 11.67 -25.46
N ASN A 215 8.03 12.88 -25.60
CA ASN A 215 7.75 13.99 -24.69
C ASN A 215 6.24 14.26 -24.56
N ARG A 216 5.48 14.08 -25.63
CA ARG A 216 4.01 14.19 -25.61
C ARG A 216 3.37 13.16 -24.67
N MET A 217 3.86 11.92 -24.70
CA MET A 217 3.34 10.86 -23.82
C MET A 217 3.70 11.12 -22.36
N LEU A 218 4.90 11.61 -22.10
CA LEU A 218 5.34 12.01 -20.76
C LEU A 218 4.45 13.13 -20.20
N THR A 219 4.26 14.22 -20.96
CA THR A 219 3.40 15.34 -20.52
C THR A 219 1.97 14.88 -20.27
N LEU A 220 1.40 14.06 -21.20
CA LEU A 220 0.05 13.53 -21.04
C LEU A 220 -0.06 12.66 -19.78
N SER A 221 0.90 11.74 -19.53
CA SER A 221 0.92 10.90 -18.34
C SER A 221 1.07 11.72 -17.06
N THR A 222 1.87 12.78 -17.07
CA THR A 222 2.01 13.68 -15.91
C THR A 222 0.69 14.40 -15.60
N VAL A 223 0.02 14.92 -16.59
CA VAL A 223 -1.27 15.59 -16.41
C VAL A 223 -2.32 14.60 -15.89
N LEU A 224 -2.41 13.42 -16.51
CA LEU A 224 -3.37 12.39 -16.11
C LEU A 224 -3.07 11.82 -14.72
N LEU A 225 -1.81 11.71 -14.32
CA LEU A 225 -1.43 11.35 -12.95
C LEU A 225 -1.97 12.38 -11.96
N LEU A 226 -1.73 13.67 -12.20
CA LEU A 226 -2.23 14.73 -11.32
C LEU A 226 -3.75 14.75 -11.26
N VAL A 227 -4.44 14.56 -12.40
CA VAL A 227 -5.91 14.46 -12.43
C VAL A 227 -6.39 13.21 -11.67
N ALA A 228 -5.73 12.09 -11.80
CA ALA A 228 -6.07 10.87 -11.07
C ALA A 228 -5.88 11.04 -9.56
N LEU A 229 -4.75 11.59 -9.12
CA LEU A 229 -4.49 11.88 -7.71
C LEU A 229 -5.53 12.84 -7.13
N LEU A 230 -5.83 13.92 -7.86
CA LEU A 230 -6.89 14.87 -7.48
C LEU A 230 -8.25 14.17 -7.40
N GLY A 231 -8.58 13.34 -8.38
CA GLY A 231 -9.83 12.56 -8.41
C GLY A 231 -9.99 11.66 -7.18
N VAL A 232 -8.94 10.95 -6.77
CA VAL A 232 -8.95 10.13 -5.55
C VAL A 232 -9.17 10.99 -4.31
N VAL A 233 -8.44 12.10 -4.17
CA VAL A 233 -8.59 13.03 -3.03
C VAL A 233 -10.02 13.58 -2.95
N LEU A 234 -10.59 14.00 -4.07
CA LEU A 234 -11.96 14.53 -4.14
C LEU A 234 -13.02 13.48 -3.78
N LEU A 235 -12.82 12.23 -4.22
CA LEU A 235 -13.75 11.13 -3.92
C LEU A 235 -13.55 10.53 -2.52
N ALA A 236 -12.43 10.79 -1.85
CA ALA A 236 -12.09 10.22 -0.55
C ALA A 236 -13.19 10.46 0.51
N LYS A 237 -13.78 11.67 0.55
CA LYS A 237 -14.89 11.98 1.48
C LYS A 237 -16.15 11.14 1.18
N LYS A 238 -16.49 10.94 -0.08
CA LYS A 238 -17.62 10.08 -0.46
C LYS A 238 -17.34 8.61 -0.15
N PHE A 239 -16.11 8.18 -0.34
CA PHE A 239 -15.64 6.83 0.03
C PHE A 239 -15.72 6.61 1.54
N SER A 240 -15.30 7.57 2.38
CA SER A 240 -15.41 7.50 3.84
C SER A 240 -16.85 7.20 4.28
N LEU A 241 -17.86 7.90 3.72
CA LEU A 241 -19.26 7.65 4.06
C LEU A 241 -19.72 6.23 3.70
N VAL A 242 -19.23 5.68 2.59
CA VAL A 242 -19.53 4.29 2.19
C VAL A 242 -18.85 3.30 3.13
N VAL A 243 -17.61 3.56 3.55
CA VAL A 243 -16.88 2.73 4.52
C VAL A 243 -17.59 2.74 5.88
N ASP A 244 -17.97 3.91 6.38
CA ASP A 244 -18.70 4.04 7.65
C ASP A 244 -20.01 3.26 7.64
N PHE A 245 -20.76 3.37 6.54
CA PHE A 245 -22.00 2.60 6.37
C PHE A 245 -21.75 1.10 6.30
N ALA A 246 -20.76 0.65 5.51
CA ALA A 246 -20.43 -0.76 5.38
C ALA A 246 -20.01 -1.36 6.72
N THR A 247 -19.13 -0.66 7.45
CA THR A 247 -18.66 -1.04 8.78
C THR A 247 -19.83 -1.15 9.78
N ALA A 248 -20.70 -0.14 9.82
CA ALA A 248 -21.86 -0.16 10.70
C ALA A 248 -22.86 -1.28 10.33
N ARG A 249 -23.07 -1.53 9.04
CA ARG A 249 -24.06 -2.51 8.55
C ARG A 249 -23.70 -3.96 8.88
N ILE A 250 -22.41 -4.29 8.86
CA ILE A 250 -21.90 -5.63 9.18
C ILE A 250 -21.47 -5.76 10.64
N GLY A 251 -21.58 -4.70 11.45
CA GLY A 251 -21.13 -4.69 12.83
C GLY A 251 -19.62 -4.82 12.98
N ALA A 252 -18.83 -4.42 11.96
CA ALA A 252 -17.38 -4.53 12.00
C ALA A 252 -16.76 -3.50 12.94
N PRO A 253 -15.65 -3.83 13.60
CA PRO A 253 -14.93 -2.87 14.45
C PRO A 253 -14.23 -1.79 13.59
N PRO A 254 -13.86 -0.64 14.21
CA PRO A 254 -13.22 0.48 13.49
C PRO A 254 -11.95 0.11 12.72
N ALA A 255 -11.18 -0.87 13.20
CA ALA A 255 -9.99 -1.39 12.53
C ALA A 255 -10.27 -1.92 11.11
N PHE A 256 -11.49 -2.38 10.83
CA PHE A 256 -11.89 -2.85 9.51
C PHE A 256 -11.82 -1.76 8.43
N ALA A 257 -12.05 -0.51 8.80
CA ALA A 257 -11.86 0.61 7.87
C ALA A 257 -10.40 0.69 7.37
N GLY A 258 -9.42 0.47 8.26
CA GLY A 258 -8.01 0.37 7.88
C GLY A 258 -7.73 -0.76 6.90
N VAL A 259 -8.34 -1.93 7.11
CA VAL A 259 -8.23 -3.07 6.17
C VAL A 259 -8.79 -2.72 4.79
N LEU A 260 -9.95 -2.04 4.72
CA LEU A 260 -10.55 -1.64 3.44
C LEU A 260 -9.67 -0.62 2.69
N VAL A 261 -9.11 0.35 3.41
CA VAL A 261 -8.17 1.33 2.83
C VAL A 261 -6.92 0.62 2.32
N ALA A 262 -6.33 -0.26 3.13
CA ALA A 262 -5.15 -1.03 2.73
C ALA A 262 -5.40 -1.90 1.49
N LEU A 263 -6.53 -2.60 1.43
CA LEU A 263 -6.92 -3.41 0.26
C LEU A 263 -7.06 -2.56 -1.00
N LEU A 264 -7.71 -1.39 -0.90
CA LEU A 264 -7.89 -0.48 -2.04
C LEU A 264 -6.54 -0.06 -2.64
N ILE A 265 -5.60 0.30 -1.79
CA ILE A 265 -4.30 0.83 -2.20
C ILE A 265 -3.40 -0.27 -2.77
N LEU A 266 -3.42 -1.46 -2.15
CA LEU A 266 -2.56 -2.58 -2.53
C LEU A 266 -3.03 -3.37 -3.77
N LEU A 267 -4.24 -3.08 -4.30
CA LEU A 267 -4.78 -3.84 -5.43
C LEU A 267 -3.90 -3.83 -6.68
N PRO A 268 -3.38 -2.68 -7.18
CA PRO A 268 -2.54 -2.66 -8.37
C PRO A 268 -1.28 -3.52 -8.21
N GLU A 269 -0.57 -3.33 -7.08
CA GLU A 269 0.64 -4.09 -6.76
C GLU A 269 0.34 -5.58 -6.58
N SER A 270 -0.81 -5.91 -5.98
CA SER A 270 -1.24 -7.31 -5.79
C SER A 270 -1.47 -8.01 -7.13
N VAL A 271 -2.14 -7.35 -8.07
CA VAL A 271 -2.35 -7.89 -9.43
C VAL A 271 -1.02 -8.10 -10.15
N ALA A 272 -0.12 -7.12 -10.06
CA ALA A 272 1.20 -7.19 -10.68
C ALA A 272 2.07 -8.31 -10.04
N ALA A 273 2.07 -8.41 -8.70
CA ALA A 273 2.83 -9.41 -7.95
C ALA A 273 2.35 -10.85 -8.26
N VAL A 274 1.04 -11.10 -8.23
CA VAL A 274 0.48 -12.42 -8.59
C VAL A 274 0.77 -12.75 -10.06
N GLY A 275 0.72 -11.75 -10.95
CA GLY A 275 1.07 -11.90 -12.36
C GLY A 275 2.53 -12.34 -12.55
N ALA A 276 3.46 -11.77 -11.80
CA ALA A 276 4.89 -12.13 -11.82
C ALA A 276 5.11 -13.55 -11.26
N ALA A 277 4.50 -13.90 -10.12
CA ALA A 277 4.60 -15.24 -9.52
C ALA A 277 4.15 -16.35 -10.48
N ARG A 278 3.05 -16.12 -11.23
CA ARG A 278 2.56 -17.04 -12.26
C ARG A 278 3.51 -17.22 -13.45
N LYS A 279 4.45 -16.29 -13.63
CA LYS A 279 5.50 -16.35 -14.67
C LYS A 279 6.83 -16.89 -14.14
N ASN A 280 6.85 -17.48 -12.94
CA ASN A 280 8.05 -17.95 -12.25
C ASN A 280 9.05 -16.85 -11.86
N ASP A 281 8.55 -15.65 -11.65
CA ASP A 281 9.34 -14.51 -11.17
C ASP A 281 8.86 -14.09 -9.76
N LEU A 282 9.11 -14.99 -8.78
CA LEU A 282 8.72 -14.76 -7.40
C LEU A 282 9.51 -13.61 -6.77
N GLN A 283 10.77 -13.39 -7.20
CA GLN A 283 11.57 -12.27 -6.71
C GLN A 283 10.90 -10.93 -7.02
N LYS A 284 10.40 -10.75 -8.24
CA LYS A 284 9.64 -9.55 -8.61
C LYS A 284 8.37 -9.39 -7.79
N SER A 285 7.66 -10.51 -7.52
CA SER A 285 6.47 -10.50 -6.65
C SER A 285 6.80 -10.02 -5.24
N ILE A 286 7.89 -10.52 -4.65
CA ILE A 286 8.34 -10.15 -3.30
C ILE A 286 8.79 -8.69 -3.27
N ASN A 287 9.51 -8.23 -4.28
CA ASN A 287 9.95 -6.83 -4.37
C ASN A 287 8.75 -5.87 -4.40
N LEU A 288 7.73 -6.17 -5.21
CA LEU A 288 6.50 -5.37 -5.28
C LEU A 288 5.76 -5.37 -3.94
N ALA A 289 5.60 -6.55 -3.34
CA ALA A 289 4.90 -6.73 -2.08
C ALA A 289 5.62 -6.01 -0.92
N LEU A 290 6.85 -6.40 -0.61
CA LEU A 290 7.59 -5.86 0.54
C LEU A 290 7.96 -4.39 0.35
N GLY A 291 8.22 -3.95 -0.89
CA GLY A 291 8.48 -2.55 -1.22
C GLY A 291 7.31 -1.64 -0.84
N SER A 292 6.07 -2.06 -1.13
CA SER A 292 4.86 -1.33 -0.75
C SER A 292 4.71 -1.19 0.77
N SER A 293 4.96 -2.27 1.55
CA SER A 293 4.93 -2.19 3.02
C SER A 293 5.97 -1.22 3.59
N LEU A 294 7.19 -1.23 3.06
CA LEU A 294 8.25 -0.30 3.51
C LEU A 294 7.87 1.14 3.19
N ALA A 295 7.34 1.38 2.00
CA ALA A 295 6.90 2.70 1.58
C ALA A 295 5.79 3.26 2.47
N THR A 296 4.79 2.43 2.78
CA THR A 296 3.70 2.80 3.69
C THR A 296 4.23 3.19 5.07
N ILE A 297 5.09 2.39 5.69
CA ILE A 297 5.64 2.78 7.00
C ILE A 297 6.57 3.99 6.86
N GLY A 298 7.45 4.02 5.85
CA GLY A 298 8.49 5.03 5.71
C GLY A 298 8.00 6.42 5.31
N LEU A 299 6.89 6.50 4.58
CA LEU A 299 6.36 7.76 4.05
C LEU A 299 4.98 8.10 4.58
N THR A 300 4.08 7.13 4.70
CA THR A 300 2.69 7.41 5.13
C THR A 300 2.62 7.78 6.61
N ILE A 301 3.33 7.07 7.51
CA ILE A 301 3.36 7.44 8.92
C ILE A 301 3.87 8.87 9.14
N PRO A 302 5.03 9.29 8.59
CA PRO A 302 5.49 10.68 8.68
C PRO A 302 4.51 11.70 8.09
N ALA A 303 3.92 11.39 6.93
CA ALA A 303 2.97 12.30 6.29
C ALA A 303 1.69 12.47 7.11
N VAL A 304 1.14 11.36 7.65
CA VAL A 304 -0.02 11.40 8.56
C VAL A 304 0.33 12.09 9.87
N ALA A 305 1.55 11.93 10.40
CA ALA A 305 2.02 12.64 11.59
C ALA A 305 2.03 14.15 11.37
N VAL A 306 2.52 14.63 10.22
CA VAL A 306 2.46 16.05 9.85
C VAL A 306 1.00 16.53 9.73
N ALA A 307 0.14 15.75 9.08
CA ALA A 307 -1.27 16.09 8.94
C ALA A 307 -1.98 16.15 10.30
N ALA A 308 -1.75 15.16 11.17
CA ALA A 308 -2.31 15.11 12.52
C ALA A 308 -1.87 16.30 13.37
N TYR A 309 -0.57 16.66 13.30
CA TYR A 309 -0.04 17.85 13.98
C TYR A 309 -0.69 19.14 13.46
N ALA A 310 -0.78 19.30 12.14
CA ALA A 310 -1.36 20.50 11.52
C ALA A 310 -2.87 20.67 11.83
N LEU A 311 -3.56 19.56 12.07
CA LEU A 311 -5.00 19.51 12.32
C LEU A 311 -5.36 19.39 13.81
N ASP A 312 -4.36 19.44 14.70
CA ASP A 312 -4.48 19.23 16.16
C ASP A 312 -5.25 17.94 16.49
N LYS A 313 -4.90 16.85 15.82
CA LYS A 313 -5.47 15.52 16.03
C LYS A 313 -4.49 14.59 16.71
N GLN A 314 -4.99 13.80 17.66
CA GLN A 314 -4.19 12.78 18.31
C GLN A 314 -3.98 11.59 17.37
N LEU A 315 -2.74 11.10 17.29
CA LEU A 315 -2.35 9.94 16.50
C LEU A 315 -1.97 8.79 17.44
N VAL A 316 -2.74 7.71 17.38
CA VAL A 316 -2.49 6.48 18.13
C VAL A 316 -1.77 5.50 17.22
N LEU A 317 -0.52 5.15 17.55
CA LEU A 317 0.31 4.27 16.72
C LEU A 317 0.59 2.90 17.34
N GLY A 318 0.59 2.81 18.67
CA GLY A 318 0.90 1.55 19.36
C GLY A 318 -0.19 0.49 19.14
N LEU A 319 0.23 -0.71 18.72
CA LEU A 319 -0.63 -1.88 18.54
C LEU A 319 -1.06 -2.45 19.88
N ASP A 320 -2.21 -3.10 19.92
CA ASP A 320 -2.60 -3.97 21.04
C ASP A 320 -1.73 -5.24 21.09
N ALA A 321 -1.78 -5.95 22.24
CA ALA A 321 -0.95 -7.13 22.49
C ALA A 321 -1.15 -8.24 21.45
N GLN A 322 -2.39 -8.46 21.02
CA GLN A 322 -2.74 -9.48 20.04
C GLN A 322 -2.16 -9.17 18.66
N SER A 323 -2.28 -7.93 18.21
CA SER A 323 -1.69 -7.46 16.96
C SER A 323 -0.16 -7.49 16.97
N MET A 324 0.48 -7.20 18.12
CA MET A 324 1.94 -7.34 18.29
C MET A 324 2.39 -8.81 18.15
N VAL A 325 1.64 -9.77 18.70
CA VAL A 325 1.94 -11.20 18.55
C VAL A 325 1.84 -11.63 17.09
N LEU A 326 0.79 -11.21 16.35
CA LEU A 326 0.64 -11.50 14.93
C LEU A 326 1.76 -10.87 14.09
N LEU A 327 2.15 -9.64 14.40
CA LEU A 327 3.26 -8.96 13.72
C LEU A 327 4.58 -9.71 13.94
N GLY A 328 4.87 -10.10 15.18
CA GLY A 328 6.06 -10.89 15.52
C GLY A 328 6.07 -12.25 14.81
N LEU A 329 4.94 -12.97 14.83
CA LEU A 329 4.78 -14.23 14.08
C LEU A 329 5.01 -14.05 12.59
N THR A 330 4.47 -12.97 12.01
CA THR A 330 4.64 -12.64 10.59
C THR A 330 6.11 -12.46 10.22
N PHE A 331 6.89 -11.75 11.04
CA PHE A 331 8.30 -11.54 10.79
C PHE A 331 9.11 -12.83 10.91
N VAL A 332 8.87 -13.64 11.96
CA VAL A 332 9.53 -14.94 12.12
C VAL A 332 9.23 -15.85 10.94
N LEU A 333 7.96 -15.96 10.54
CA LEU A 333 7.54 -16.76 9.41
C LEU A 333 8.19 -16.28 8.10
N SER A 334 8.22 -14.97 7.85
CA SER A 334 8.83 -14.39 6.65
C SER A 334 10.34 -14.65 6.61
N MET A 335 11.05 -14.55 7.74
CA MET A 335 12.47 -14.89 7.81
C MET A 335 12.71 -16.37 7.49
N LEU A 336 11.89 -17.29 8.00
CA LEU A 336 11.98 -18.71 7.69
C LEU A 336 11.69 -19.01 6.22
N THR A 337 10.66 -18.35 5.66
CA THR A 337 10.23 -18.55 4.27
C THR A 337 11.30 -18.12 3.26
N PHE A 338 11.92 -16.96 3.49
CA PHE A 338 12.88 -16.39 2.54
C PHE A 338 14.34 -16.78 2.84
N GLY A 339 14.63 -17.19 4.08
CA GLY A 339 15.98 -17.52 4.52
C GLY A 339 16.57 -18.77 3.84
N THR A 340 15.73 -19.66 3.31
CA THR A 340 16.17 -20.85 2.60
C THR A 340 16.53 -20.63 1.13
N GLY A 341 16.15 -19.49 0.57
CA GLY A 341 16.32 -19.16 -0.86
C GLY A 341 15.39 -19.91 -1.81
N ARG A 342 14.52 -20.78 -1.27
CA ARG A 342 13.48 -21.52 -2.03
C ARG A 342 12.20 -21.61 -1.25
N THR A 343 11.09 -21.51 -1.95
CA THR A 343 9.76 -21.63 -1.35
C THR A 343 8.93 -22.70 -2.06
N ASN A 344 7.96 -23.27 -1.34
CA ASN A 344 7.03 -24.25 -1.85
C ASN A 344 5.59 -23.96 -1.35
N ILE A 345 4.64 -24.77 -1.79
CA ILE A 345 3.21 -24.61 -1.47
C ILE A 345 2.95 -24.54 0.05
N LEU A 346 3.69 -25.30 0.87
CA LEU A 346 3.47 -25.32 2.31
C LEU A 346 3.75 -23.95 2.94
N PHE A 347 4.84 -23.30 2.56
CA PHE A 347 5.12 -21.92 3.00
C PHE A 347 3.99 -20.97 2.62
N GLY A 348 3.49 -21.05 1.38
CA GLY A 348 2.36 -20.24 0.93
C GLY A 348 1.09 -20.47 1.76
N LEU A 349 0.76 -21.74 2.07
CA LEU A 349 -0.39 -22.08 2.90
C LEU A 349 -0.28 -21.54 4.32
N VAL A 350 0.90 -21.66 4.95
CA VAL A 350 1.12 -21.15 6.31
C VAL A 350 0.92 -19.62 6.36
N HIS A 351 1.45 -18.89 5.38
CA HIS A 351 1.22 -17.45 5.27
C HIS A 351 -0.29 -17.12 5.12
N VAL A 352 -1.01 -17.82 4.24
CA VAL A 352 -2.46 -17.61 4.05
C VAL A 352 -3.25 -17.93 5.34
N VAL A 353 -2.83 -18.92 6.11
CA VAL A 353 -3.44 -19.23 7.42
C VAL A 353 -3.24 -18.08 8.39
N VAL A 354 -2.03 -17.50 8.51
CA VAL A 354 -1.78 -16.33 9.36
C VAL A 354 -2.63 -15.13 8.90
N PHE A 355 -2.76 -14.94 7.59
CA PHE A 355 -3.65 -13.91 7.05
C PHE A 355 -5.12 -14.16 7.41
N ALA A 356 -5.60 -15.40 7.31
CA ALA A 356 -6.96 -15.76 7.69
C ALA A 356 -7.22 -15.54 9.18
N VAL A 357 -6.24 -15.85 10.05
CA VAL A 357 -6.29 -15.55 11.48
C VAL A 357 -6.37 -14.05 11.71
N PHE A 358 -5.54 -13.25 11.03
CA PHE A 358 -5.62 -11.79 11.11
C PHE A 358 -7.02 -11.27 10.75
N VAL A 359 -7.57 -11.70 9.61
CA VAL A 359 -8.92 -11.28 9.17
C VAL A 359 -9.97 -11.70 10.19
N PHE A 360 -9.90 -12.93 10.72
CA PHE A 360 -10.82 -13.40 11.76
C PHE A 360 -10.75 -12.53 13.01
N LEU A 361 -9.55 -12.21 13.49
CA LEU A 361 -9.34 -11.42 14.70
C LEU A 361 -9.68 -9.93 14.51
N VAL A 362 -9.76 -9.43 13.28
CA VAL A 362 -10.33 -8.09 13.01
C VAL A 362 -11.82 -8.07 13.38
N PHE A 363 -12.56 -9.15 13.18
CA PHE A 363 -14.01 -9.22 13.49
C PHE A 363 -14.32 -9.75 14.88
N VAL A 364 -13.44 -10.59 15.43
CA VAL A 364 -13.60 -11.25 16.73
C VAL A 364 -12.30 -11.04 17.51
N PRO A 365 -12.10 -9.82 18.08
CA PRO A 365 -10.87 -9.46 18.78
C PRO A 365 -10.73 -10.15 20.15
#